data_5a640f642c06a4ad4764c04b58220f04
#
_entry.id   5a640f642c06a4ad4764c04b58220f04
#
_cell.length_a   1.000
_cell.length_b   1.000
_cell.length_c   1.000
_cell.angle_alpha   90.00
_cell.angle_beta   90.00
_cell.angle_gamma   90.00
#
_symmetry.space_group_name_H-M   'P 1'
#
loop_
_entity.id
_entity.type
_entity.pdbx_description
1 polymer ?
#
loop_
_entity_poly.entity_id
_entity_poly.type
_entity_poly.pdbx_seq_one_letter_code
_entity_poly.pdbx_strand_id
1 'polypeptide(L)'
;MQEIFRDYKIAEIGGGVALAAAGKQFSDFGSNVLKIENIDGGEIRRAPPFFEDPPSLNSGGIHIFLNTGKQSVVIDYSNPSGMEIVSKIVNDVDLVIIEEKPDVALQIIEQLKTTNPSTSTLAISPHGLKGPYANRQESDLSIFAQSTRLARQRPSMDKNSLAPVGYAPYTTAMQVGLTAGAIASAILWKNNSNPFAYHAEVSGVEALASNVDTPFVAWALTDGVMNYAPASGRAAYPTGVYECSDGHVQFTGADSPFFERCCIAIGRPEWAEDERFLDLDQKPDHREEFLAHIIPWLKARTKLEVFKIMQEAKVLCTPVFTVEEAINDPQATARKSFTTFHQDGIGEVISPAYPFKEYMSDEEWNLTSAPKFGEHTQKVLEQLGYSTIEQQALFRIGTIK
;
A
#
# COMPACT_ATOMS: atom_id res chain seq x y z
N MET A 1 -11.83 -11.23 15.92
CA MET A 1 -10.96 -10.04 15.65
C MET A 1 -11.49 -9.12 14.57
N GLN A 2 -12.27 -9.58 13.60
CA GLN A 2 -12.88 -8.77 12.53
C GLN A 2 -13.85 -7.66 13.02
N GLU A 3 -14.13 -7.58 14.31
CA GLU A 3 -15.05 -6.58 14.87
C GLU A 3 -14.39 -5.59 15.84
N ILE A 4 -13.05 -5.42 15.76
CA ILE A 4 -12.31 -4.52 16.64
C ILE A 4 -12.79 -3.07 16.52
N PHE A 5 -13.18 -2.64 15.32
CA PHE A 5 -13.65 -1.29 15.04
C PHE A 5 -15.16 -1.18 14.81
N ARG A 6 -15.96 -2.20 15.19
CA ARG A 6 -17.40 -2.24 14.87
C ARG A 6 -18.21 -1.09 15.47
N ASP A 7 -17.76 -0.54 16.59
CA ASP A 7 -18.44 0.54 17.28
C ASP A 7 -18.08 1.92 16.70
N TYR A 8 -17.14 1.99 15.75
CA TYR A 8 -16.73 3.23 15.10
C TYR A 8 -17.39 3.41 13.74
N LYS A 9 -17.75 4.68 13.46
CA LYS A 9 -18.26 5.12 12.17
C LYS A 9 -17.28 6.07 11.52
N ILE A 10 -16.91 5.81 10.29
CA ILE A 10 -15.91 6.57 9.55
C ILE A 10 -16.50 7.05 8.24
N ALA A 11 -16.30 8.33 7.92
CA ALA A 11 -16.59 8.86 6.60
C ALA A 11 -15.29 9.08 5.81
N GLU A 12 -15.27 8.64 4.56
CA GLU A 12 -14.26 8.97 3.56
C GLU A 12 -14.79 10.07 2.65
N ILE A 13 -14.10 11.19 2.47
CA ILE A 13 -14.45 12.22 1.50
C ILE A 13 -13.36 12.31 0.44
N GLY A 14 -13.72 12.03 -0.81
CA GLY A 14 -12.81 12.03 -1.94
C GLY A 14 -12.81 10.72 -2.70
N GLY A 15 -11.85 10.57 -3.62
CA GLY A 15 -11.79 9.41 -4.52
C GLY A 15 -10.39 8.85 -4.76
N GLY A 16 -9.44 9.10 -3.87
CA GLY A 16 -8.07 8.66 -4.00
C GLY A 16 -7.82 7.21 -3.54
N VAL A 17 -6.69 6.67 -3.96
CA VAL A 17 -6.28 5.30 -3.60
C VAL A 17 -5.79 5.24 -2.16
N ALA A 18 -5.08 6.27 -1.67
CA ALA A 18 -4.59 6.31 -0.30
C ALA A 18 -5.74 6.40 0.72
N LEU A 19 -6.77 7.19 0.42
CA LEU A 19 -8.01 7.26 1.19
C LEU A 19 -8.66 5.87 1.32
N ALA A 20 -8.85 5.20 0.18
CA ALA A 20 -9.49 3.89 0.16
C ALA A 20 -8.67 2.84 0.93
N ALA A 21 -7.34 2.89 0.85
CA ALA A 21 -6.44 2.01 1.60
C ALA A 21 -6.47 2.30 3.12
N ALA A 22 -6.62 3.56 3.52
CA ALA A 22 -6.80 3.93 4.92
C ALA A 22 -8.13 3.39 5.48
N GLY A 23 -9.24 3.62 4.79
CA GLY A 23 -10.56 3.17 5.23
C GLY A 23 -10.75 1.67 5.20
N LYS A 24 -10.06 0.95 4.30
CA LYS A 24 -10.07 -0.52 4.27
C LYS A 24 -9.62 -1.13 5.60
N GLN A 25 -8.64 -0.53 6.27
CA GLN A 25 -8.18 -1.00 7.58
C GLN A 25 -9.29 -0.98 8.63
N PHE A 26 -10.29 -0.14 8.48
CA PHE A 26 -11.44 -0.06 9.37
C PHE A 26 -12.59 -0.94 8.91
N SER A 27 -12.95 -0.91 7.61
CA SER A 27 -14.04 -1.73 7.09
C SER A 27 -13.78 -3.22 7.24
N ASP A 28 -12.55 -3.68 7.00
CA ASP A 28 -12.17 -5.07 7.17
C ASP A 28 -12.21 -5.52 8.65
N PHE A 29 -12.19 -4.57 9.59
CA PHE A 29 -12.29 -4.83 11.03
C PHE A 29 -13.63 -4.37 11.64
N GLY A 30 -14.68 -4.34 10.82
CA GLY A 30 -16.07 -4.22 11.27
C GLY A 30 -16.60 -2.80 11.43
N SER A 31 -15.77 -1.76 11.19
CA SER A 31 -16.27 -0.37 11.20
C SER A 31 -17.25 -0.12 10.08
N ASN A 32 -18.25 0.71 10.35
CA ASN A 32 -19.12 1.27 9.32
C ASN A 32 -18.38 2.39 8.59
N VAL A 33 -17.88 2.11 7.38
CA VAL A 33 -17.17 3.08 6.55
C VAL A 33 -18.06 3.55 5.40
N LEU A 34 -18.39 4.85 5.41
CA LEU A 34 -19.20 5.48 4.37
C LEU A 34 -18.30 6.33 3.45
N LYS A 35 -18.24 5.94 2.17
CA LYS A 35 -17.57 6.74 1.14
C LYS A 35 -18.51 7.82 0.61
N ILE A 36 -18.10 9.08 0.73
CA ILE A 36 -18.74 10.24 0.12
C ILE A 36 -17.96 10.59 -1.14
N GLU A 37 -18.47 10.18 -2.26
CA GLU A 37 -17.83 10.31 -3.58
C GLU A 37 -18.40 11.48 -4.35
N ASN A 38 -17.58 12.20 -5.08
CA ASN A 38 -18.07 13.23 -6.00
C ASN A 38 -18.76 12.58 -7.21
N ILE A 39 -19.56 13.36 -7.94
CA ILE A 39 -20.40 12.91 -9.07
C ILE A 39 -19.64 12.20 -10.18
N ASP A 40 -18.34 12.38 -10.26
CA ASP A 40 -17.44 11.75 -11.23
C ASP A 40 -16.79 10.45 -10.74
N GLY A 41 -16.89 10.09 -9.46
CA GLY A 41 -16.40 8.84 -8.87
C GLY A 41 -14.90 8.77 -8.57
N GLY A 42 -14.15 9.85 -8.74
CA GLY A 42 -12.75 9.93 -8.34
C GLY A 42 -11.77 9.00 -9.08
N GLU A 43 -10.51 9.02 -8.65
CA GLU A 43 -9.42 8.25 -9.24
C GLU A 43 -9.60 6.74 -9.03
N ILE A 44 -9.94 6.31 -7.83
CA ILE A 44 -10.01 4.90 -7.44
C ILE A 44 -10.93 4.07 -8.34
N ARG A 45 -12.04 4.66 -8.84
CA ARG A 45 -12.98 3.98 -9.72
C ARG A 45 -12.51 3.90 -11.18
N ARG A 46 -11.49 4.69 -11.53
CA ARG A 46 -10.86 4.71 -12.86
C ARG A 46 -9.50 4.05 -12.88
N ALA A 47 -9.08 3.46 -11.74
CA ALA A 47 -7.80 2.80 -11.59
C ALA A 47 -7.84 1.38 -12.18
N PRO A 48 -7.01 1.07 -13.20
CA PRO A 48 -6.89 -0.29 -13.73
C PRO A 48 -6.24 -1.25 -12.70
N PRO A 49 -6.36 -2.58 -12.90
CA PRO A 49 -6.99 -3.26 -14.03
C PRO A 49 -8.53 -3.25 -13.95
N PHE A 50 -9.19 -3.42 -15.12
CA PHE A 50 -10.64 -3.53 -15.20
C PHE A 50 -11.03 -4.93 -15.65
N PHE A 51 -12.15 -5.46 -15.14
CA PHE A 51 -12.67 -6.76 -15.55
C PHE A 51 -13.72 -6.66 -16.66
N GLU A 52 -14.21 -5.45 -16.98
CA GLU A 52 -15.16 -5.17 -18.06
C GLU A 52 -14.48 -4.42 -19.21
N ASP A 53 -14.98 -4.66 -20.44
CA ASP A 53 -14.64 -3.89 -21.63
C ASP A 53 -15.94 -3.51 -22.39
N PRO A 54 -16.32 -2.21 -22.47
CA PRO A 54 -15.59 -1.05 -21.95
C PRO A 54 -15.62 -0.92 -20.40
N PRO A 55 -14.61 -0.27 -19.79
CA PRO A 55 -14.56 -0.07 -18.35
C PRO A 55 -15.74 0.75 -17.80
N SER A 56 -16.25 0.36 -16.64
CA SER A 56 -17.24 1.12 -15.86
C SER A 56 -16.69 1.62 -14.54
N LEU A 57 -17.42 2.52 -13.84
CA LEU A 57 -17.04 2.98 -12.51
C LEU A 57 -17.12 1.87 -11.43
N ASN A 58 -17.62 0.70 -11.78
CA ASN A 58 -17.74 -0.45 -10.88
C ASN A 58 -16.76 -1.59 -11.20
N SER A 59 -16.01 -1.48 -12.32
CA SER A 59 -15.18 -2.56 -12.84
C SER A 59 -13.69 -2.50 -12.47
N GLY A 60 -13.27 -1.49 -11.70
CA GLY A 60 -11.87 -1.33 -11.31
C GLY A 60 -11.43 -2.33 -10.25
N GLY A 61 -10.41 -3.15 -10.52
CA GLY A 61 -9.89 -4.14 -9.57
C GLY A 61 -9.34 -3.51 -8.28
N ILE A 62 -8.69 -2.34 -8.38
CA ILE A 62 -8.19 -1.60 -7.21
C ILE A 62 -9.37 -1.10 -6.35
N HIS A 63 -10.44 -0.60 -6.98
CA HIS A 63 -11.66 -0.23 -6.27
C HIS A 63 -12.25 -1.43 -5.51
N ILE A 64 -12.41 -2.56 -6.19
CA ILE A 64 -12.96 -3.78 -5.60
C ILE A 64 -12.13 -4.23 -4.40
N PHE A 65 -10.81 -4.29 -4.55
CA PHE A 65 -9.92 -4.71 -3.48
C PHE A 65 -9.94 -3.77 -2.26
N LEU A 66 -9.92 -2.45 -2.47
CA LEU A 66 -9.78 -1.49 -1.37
C LEU A 66 -11.11 -1.06 -0.73
N ASN A 67 -12.25 -1.42 -1.30
CA ASN A 67 -13.55 -0.94 -0.81
C ASN A 67 -14.51 -2.05 -0.38
N THR A 68 -14.01 -3.26 -0.15
CA THR A 68 -14.78 -4.34 0.48
C THR A 68 -15.44 -3.84 1.77
N GLY A 69 -16.73 -4.19 1.96
CA GLY A 69 -17.48 -3.89 3.18
C GLY A 69 -17.84 -2.43 3.43
N LYS A 70 -17.53 -1.51 2.50
CA LYS A 70 -17.89 -0.10 2.62
C LYS A 70 -19.26 0.19 2.04
N GLN A 71 -19.79 1.36 2.38
CA GLN A 71 -20.97 1.96 1.74
C GLN A 71 -20.53 3.10 0.80
N SER A 72 -21.31 3.39 -0.25
CA SER A 72 -21.04 4.46 -1.21
C SER A 72 -22.23 5.37 -1.36
N VAL A 73 -22.01 6.68 -1.20
CA VAL A 73 -22.95 7.75 -1.53
C VAL A 73 -22.30 8.73 -2.48
N VAL A 74 -23.08 9.26 -3.41
CA VAL A 74 -22.58 10.23 -4.42
C VAL A 74 -23.23 11.58 -4.15
N ILE A 75 -22.38 12.54 -3.79
CA ILE A 75 -22.79 13.90 -3.42
C ILE A 75 -21.79 14.89 -4.01
N ASP A 76 -22.27 15.89 -4.72
CA ASP A 76 -21.47 17.05 -5.13
C ASP A 76 -21.27 17.99 -3.93
N TYR A 77 -20.25 17.72 -3.16
CA TYR A 77 -19.87 18.56 -2.00
C TYR A 77 -19.13 19.86 -2.39
N SER A 78 -18.96 20.13 -3.69
CA SER A 78 -18.45 21.43 -4.16
C SER A 78 -19.48 22.54 -4.11
N ASN A 79 -20.77 22.21 -3.99
CA ASN A 79 -21.85 23.16 -3.84
C ASN A 79 -22.41 23.17 -2.41
N PRO A 80 -23.05 24.29 -1.98
CA PRO A 80 -23.55 24.44 -0.60
C PRO A 80 -24.59 23.38 -0.19
N SER A 81 -25.48 22.96 -1.09
CA SER A 81 -26.52 21.96 -0.78
C SER A 81 -25.88 20.57 -0.54
N GLY A 82 -24.89 20.21 -1.33
CA GLY A 82 -24.15 18.96 -1.12
C GLY A 82 -23.34 19.00 0.16
N MET A 83 -22.69 20.11 0.46
CA MET A 83 -21.93 20.26 1.71
C MET A 83 -22.82 20.26 2.96
N GLU A 84 -24.07 20.76 2.86
CA GLU A 84 -25.05 20.61 3.94
C GLU A 84 -25.41 19.15 4.19
N ILE A 85 -25.60 18.35 3.13
CA ILE A 85 -25.84 16.91 3.26
C ILE A 85 -24.62 16.21 3.90
N VAL A 86 -23.41 16.53 3.46
CA VAL A 86 -22.17 16.00 4.08
C VAL A 86 -22.12 16.32 5.57
N SER A 87 -22.41 17.59 5.95
CA SER A 87 -22.43 17.99 7.36
C SER A 87 -23.46 17.20 8.19
N LYS A 88 -24.63 16.87 7.61
CA LYS A 88 -25.62 16.02 8.29
C LYS A 88 -25.13 14.56 8.43
N ILE A 89 -24.49 14.01 7.41
CA ILE A 89 -23.90 12.66 7.45
C ILE A 89 -22.89 12.58 8.59
N VAL A 90 -21.97 13.52 8.67
CA VAL A 90 -20.83 13.45 9.60
C VAL A 90 -21.21 13.80 11.05
N ASN A 91 -22.45 14.20 11.35
CA ASN A 91 -22.92 14.36 12.72
C ASN A 91 -22.90 13.06 13.55
N ASP A 92 -22.94 11.92 12.89
CA ASP A 92 -22.95 10.59 13.51
C ASP A 92 -21.69 9.78 13.12
N VAL A 93 -20.55 10.47 12.93
CA VAL A 93 -19.26 9.87 12.54
C VAL A 93 -18.18 10.26 13.54
N ASP A 94 -17.33 9.29 13.90
CA ASP A 94 -16.23 9.50 14.84
C ASP A 94 -15.01 10.15 14.17
N LEU A 95 -14.80 9.88 12.87
CA LEU A 95 -13.66 10.37 12.10
C LEU A 95 -14.03 10.57 10.63
N VAL A 96 -13.59 11.69 10.06
CA VAL A 96 -13.62 11.95 8.62
C VAL A 96 -12.21 11.89 8.06
N ILE A 97 -11.97 11.01 7.08
CA ILE A 97 -10.71 10.95 6.33
C ILE A 97 -10.94 11.61 4.97
N ILE A 98 -10.06 12.52 4.58
CA ILE A 98 -10.24 13.39 3.40
C ILE A 98 -9.03 13.24 2.49
N GLU A 99 -9.24 12.90 1.22
CA GLU A 99 -8.21 12.97 0.18
C GLU A 99 -8.74 13.79 -1.00
N GLU A 100 -8.45 15.08 -0.93
CA GLU A 100 -8.85 16.09 -1.90
C GLU A 100 -7.70 17.07 -2.15
N LYS A 101 -7.86 17.95 -3.13
CA LYS A 101 -6.93 19.05 -3.32
C LYS A 101 -6.84 19.89 -2.04
N PRO A 102 -5.66 20.39 -1.66
CA PRO A 102 -5.45 21.04 -0.37
C PRO A 102 -6.41 22.19 -0.06
N ASP A 103 -6.76 23.01 -1.04
CA ASP A 103 -7.74 24.10 -0.89
C ASP A 103 -9.14 23.56 -0.62
N VAL A 104 -9.58 22.52 -1.31
CA VAL A 104 -10.87 21.85 -1.08
C VAL A 104 -10.88 21.15 0.28
N ALA A 105 -9.82 20.41 0.62
CA ALA A 105 -9.71 19.75 1.91
C ALA A 105 -9.78 20.75 3.08
N LEU A 106 -9.07 21.87 2.97
CA LEU A 106 -9.12 22.95 3.97
C LEU A 106 -10.53 23.56 4.11
N GLN A 107 -11.23 23.78 3.00
CA GLN A 107 -12.62 24.28 3.04
C GLN A 107 -13.55 23.30 3.77
N ILE A 108 -13.45 22.01 3.45
CA ILE A 108 -14.22 20.95 4.13
C ILE A 108 -13.92 20.94 5.63
N ILE A 109 -12.64 20.94 6.01
CA ILE A 109 -12.20 20.93 7.41
C ILE A 109 -12.75 22.14 8.17
N GLU A 110 -12.60 23.35 7.64
CA GLU A 110 -13.07 24.57 8.29
C GLU A 110 -14.61 24.60 8.43
N GLN A 111 -15.33 24.08 7.44
CA GLN A 111 -16.77 23.95 7.56
C GLN A 111 -17.15 22.93 8.63
N LEU A 112 -16.53 21.74 8.64
CA LEU A 112 -16.79 20.72 9.65
C LEU A 112 -16.44 21.18 11.06
N LYS A 113 -15.39 21.95 11.26
CA LYS A 113 -15.08 22.57 12.56
C LYS A 113 -16.22 23.45 13.09
N THR A 114 -16.95 24.07 12.19
CA THR A 114 -18.07 24.96 12.54
C THR A 114 -19.37 24.18 12.74
N THR A 115 -19.68 23.24 11.85
CA THR A 115 -20.96 22.50 11.86
C THR A 115 -20.92 21.25 12.74
N ASN A 116 -19.73 20.61 12.87
CA ASN A 116 -19.52 19.34 13.56
C ASN A 116 -18.28 19.41 14.47
N PRO A 117 -18.27 20.27 15.51
CA PRO A 117 -17.06 20.59 16.27
C PRO A 117 -16.48 19.43 17.09
N SER A 118 -17.23 18.35 17.26
CA SER A 118 -16.77 17.13 17.94
C SER A 118 -16.15 16.10 16.99
N THR A 119 -16.30 16.26 15.68
CA THR A 119 -15.83 15.28 14.69
C THR A 119 -14.37 15.53 14.33
N SER A 120 -13.54 14.54 14.53
CA SER A 120 -12.12 14.58 14.13
C SER A 120 -11.96 14.45 12.62
N THR A 121 -10.89 15.05 12.07
CA THR A 121 -10.57 14.93 10.64
C THR A 121 -9.11 14.53 10.43
N LEU A 122 -8.86 13.74 9.40
CA LEU A 122 -7.52 13.40 8.92
C LEU A 122 -7.46 13.65 7.41
N ALA A 123 -6.63 14.60 6.97
CA ALA A 123 -6.42 14.86 5.56
C ALA A 123 -5.19 14.11 5.03
N ILE A 124 -5.30 13.61 3.80
CA ILE A 124 -4.20 12.97 3.05
C ILE A 124 -3.90 13.85 1.84
N SER A 125 -2.63 14.17 1.62
CA SER A 125 -2.21 14.94 0.45
C SER A 125 -0.76 14.61 0.06
N PRO A 126 -0.30 14.90 -1.16
CA PRO A 126 1.07 14.62 -1.56
C PRO A 126 2.14 15.32 -0.71
N HIS A 127 1.95 16.60 -0.40
CA HIS A 127 2.95 17.45 0.26
C HIS A 127 2.48 18.13 1.56
N GLY A 128 1.32 17.74 2.10
CA GLY A 128 0.66 18.45 3.18
C GLY A 128 -0.28 19.55 2.65
N LEU A 129 -1.13 20.09 3.54
CA LEU A 129 -2.14 21.09 3.19
C LEU A 129 -1.59 22.49 3.04
N LYS A 130 -0.32 22.72 3.44
CA LYS A 130 0.35 24.03 3.44
C LYS A 130 1.76 23.92 2.90
N GLY A 131 2.33 25.07 2.52
CA GLY A 131 3.69 25.15 2.03
C GLY A 131 3.79 25.38 0.52
N PRO A 132 5.00 25.56 0.00
CA PRO A 132 5.19 25.99 -1.40
C PRO A 132 4.77 24.95 -2.44
N TYR A 133 4.61 23.70 -2.03
CA TYR A 133 4.24 22.58 -2.92
C TYR A 133 2.85 22.02 -2.66
N ALA A 134 2.08 22.58 -1.73
CA ALA A 134 0.77 22.06 -1.35
C ALA A 134 -0.13 21.77 -2.57
N ASN A 135 -0.24 22.71 -3.50
CA ASN A 135 -1.12 22.60 -4.68
C ASN A 135 -0.42 21.98 -5.93
N ARG A 136 0.76 21.35 -5.74
CA ARG A 136 1.38 20.61 -6.83
C ARG A 136 0.58 19.38 -7.18
N GLN A 137 0.40 19.16 -8.49
CA GLN A 137 -0.13 17.89 -8.97
C GLN A 137 0.99 16.86 -8.95
N GLU A 138 0.74 15.75 -8.30
CA GLU A 138 1.66 14.64 -8.14
C GLU A 138 1.02 13.33 -8.57
N SER A 139 1.88 12.39 -8.92
CA SER A 139 1.51 11.00 -9.18
C SER A 139 2.12 10.09 -8.12
N ASP A 140 1.67 8.85 -8.06
CA ASP A 140 2.24 7.81 -7.21
C ASP A 140 3.78 7.72 -7.34
N LEU A 141 4.27 7.74 -8.59
CA LEU A 141 5.71 7.69 -8.88
C LEU A 141 6.45 8.97 -8.51
N SER A 142 5.85 10.15 -8.67
CA SER A 142 6.53 11.41 -8.33
C SER A 142 6.69 11.59 -6.81
N ILE A 143 5.71 11.17 -6.02
CA ILE A 143 5.82 11.11 -4.55
C ILE A 143 6.96 10.15 -4.14
N PHE A 144 7.03 8.97 -4.78
CA PHE A 144 8.09 8.00 -4.54
C PHE A 144 9.47 8.55 -4.88
N ALA A 145 9.60 9.30 -5.98
CA ALA A 145 10.85 9.92 -6.39
C ALA A 145 11.33 10.97 -5.38
N GLN A 146 10.42 11.81 -4.89
CA GLN A 146 10.73 12.90 -3.95
C GLN A 146 11.03 12.39 -2.53
N SER A 147 10.57 11.19 -2.18
CA SER A 147 10.90 10.54 -0.92
C SER A 147 12.29 9.87 -0.88
N THR A 148 13.12 10.08 -1.90
CA THR A 148 14.46 9.48 -2.12
C THR A 148 14.47 7.99 -2.48
N ARG A 149 13.36 7.29 -2.37
CA ARG A 149 13.28 5.83 -2.58
C ARG A 149 13.61 5.42 -4.01
N LEU A 150 13.14 6.19 -5.00
CA LEU A 150 13.41 5.92 -6.40
C LEU A 150 14.92 5.97 -6.71
N ALA A 151 15.65 6.91 -6.13
CA ALA A 151 17.09 7.06 -6.36
C ALA A 151 17.91 5.82 -5.99
N ARG A 152 17.38 4.96 -5.13
CA ARG A 152 18.03 3.72 -4.68
C ARG A 152 17.67 2.50 -5.52
N GLN A 153 16.60 2.56 -6.29
CA GLN A 153 16.17 1.46 -7.15
C GLN A 153 16.91 1.49 -8.47
N ARG A 154 18.11 0.94 -8.49
CA ARG A 154 18.95 0.84 -9.69
C ARG A 154 19.04 -0.59 -10.17
N PRO A 155 18.81 -0.86 -11.45
CA PRO A 155 18.82 -2.22 -11.99
C PRO A 155 20.23 -2.81 -12.16
N SER A 156 21.27 -1.97 -12.10
CA SER A 156 22.66 -2.37 -12.34
C SER A 156 23.62 -1.65 -11.41
N MET A 157 24.72 -2.31 -11.11
CA MET A 157 25.85 -1.77 -10.35
C MET A 157 26.79 -0.91 -11.19
N ASP A 158 26.56 -0.80 -12.48
CA ASP A 158 27.37 0.06 -13.36
C ASP A 158 27.03 1.53 -13.05
N LYS A 159 28.05 2.28 -12.62
CA LYS A 159 27.93 3.69 -12.25
C LYS A 159 27.48 4.58 -13.42
N ASN A 160 27.62 4.14 -14.66
CA ASN A 160 27.38 4.91 -15.88
C ASN A 160 26.07 4.58 -16.56
N SER A 161 25.37 3.54 -16.11
CA SER A 161 24.16 3.11 -16.78
C SER A 161 22.98 3.20 -15.84
N LEU A 162 21.94 3.79 -16.28
CA LEU A 162 20.56 3.49 -15.98
C LEU A 162 19.90 4.40 -14.94
N ALA A 163 18.86 4.99 -15.43
CA ALA A 163 17.83 5.63 -14.62
C ALA A 163 17.31 4.64 -13.55
N PRO A 164 16.93 5.14 -12.38
CA PRO A 164 16.23 4.34 -11.39
C PRO A 164 14.99 3.67 -11.98
N VAL A 165 14.70 2.44 -11.54
CA VAL A 165 13.53 1.67 -12.00
C VAL A 165 12.33 1.99 -11.14
N GLY A 166 11.20 2.28 -11.77
CA GLY A 166 9.92 2.41 -11.10
C GLY A 166 9.46 1.08 -10.48
N TYR A 167 8.41 1.12 -9.72
CA TYR A 167 7.79 -0.03 -9.05
C TYR A 167 6.32 -0.14 -9.42
N ALA A 168 5.65 -1.16 -8.87
CA ALA A 168 4.25 -1.42 -9.18
C ALA A 168 3.35 -0.20 -8.88
N PRO A 169 2.43 0.17 -9.77
CA PRO A 169 1.48 1.26 -9.55
C PRO A 169 0.74 1.13 -8.20
N TYR A 170 0.36 2.26 -7.63
CA TYR A 170 -0.39 2.37 -6.37
C TYR A 170 0.36 1.93 -5.10
N THR A 171 1.61 1.47 -5.19
CA THR A 171 2.40 1.07 -4.02
C THR A 171 2.62 2.23 -3.06
N THR A 172 2.92 3.43 -3.58
CA THR A 172 3.05 4.65 -2.77
C THR A 172 1.74 5.00 -2.08
N ALA A 173 0.65 5.08 -2.85
CA ALA A 173 -0.66 5.43 -2.31
C ALA A 173 -1.12 4.43 -1.23
N MET A 174 -0.87 3.12 -1.42
CA MET A 174 -1.15 2.12 -0.39
C MET A 174 -0.31 2.32 0.88
N GLN A 175 0.98 2.61 0.76
CA GLN A 175 1.84 2.89 1.92
C GLN A 175 1.40 4.15 2.67
N VAL A 176 1.05 5.21 1.93
CA VAL A 176 0.50 6.44 2.52
C VAL A 176 -0.82 6.16 3.22
N GLY A 177 -1.70 5.38 2.61
CA GLY A 177 -2.97 4.94 3.19
C GLY A 177 -2.81 4.12 4.47
N LEU A 178 -1.83 3.20 4.50
CA LEU A 178 -1.50 2.44 5.73
C LEU A 178 -1.00 3.36 6.84
N THR A 179 -0.16 4.34 6.53
CA THR A 179 0.29 5.35 7.50
C THR A 179 -0.88 6.19 8.00
N ALA A 180 -1.76 6.63 7.10
CA ALA A 180 -2.97 7.38 7.45
C ALA A 180 -3.91 6.56 8.34
N GLY A 181 -4.10 5.27 8.07
CA GLY A 181 -4.91 4.37 8.91
C GLY A 181 -4.33 4.20 10.32
N ALA A 182 -3.01 4.12 10.46
CA ALA A 182 -2.36 4.08 11.77
C ALA A 182 -2.60 5.38 12.57
N ILE A 183 -2.47 6.55 11.93
CA ILE A 183 -2.77 7.85 12.56
C ILE A 183 -4.27 7.97 12.88
N ALA A 184 -5.14 7.54 11.97
CA ALA A 184 -6.59 7.50 12.19
C ALA A 184 -6.95 6.66 13.44
N SER A 185 -6.34 5.48 13.59
CA SER A 185 -6.51 4.63 14.78
C SER A 185 -6.06 5.34 16.07
N ALA A 186 -4.95 6.07 16.02
CA ALA A 186 -4.46 6.84 17.16
C ALA A 186 -5.42 7.99 17.53
N ILE A 187 -6.02 8.66 16.53
CA ILE A 187 -7.04 9.70 16.72
C ILE A 187 -8.28 9.09 17.40
N LEU A 188 -8.81 7.98 16.88
CA LEU A 188 -9.96 7.29 17.46
C LEU A 188 -9.70 6.85 18.90
N TRP A 189 -8.52 6.27 19.17
CA TRP A 189 -8.14 5.89 20.53
C TRP A 189 -8.09 7.11 21.47
N LYS A 190 -7.56 8.23 20.98
CA LYS A 190 -7.47 9.46 21.77
C LYS A 190 -8.85 10.09 22.01
N ASN A 191 -9.76 10.05 21.04
CA ASN A 191 -11.14 10.55 21.17
C ASN A 191 -11.89 9.90 22.33
N ASN A 192 -11.64 8.60 22.61
CA ASN A 192 -12.26 7.90 23.73
C ASN A 192 -11.91 8.48 25.11
N SER A 193 -10.80 9.19 25.21
CA SER A 193 -10.33 9.78 26.48
C SER A 193 -10.41 11.30 26.53
N ASN A 194 -10.77 11.97 25.41
CA ASN A 194 -10.78 13.41 25.31
C ASN A 194 -11.91 13.87 24.36
N PRO A 195 -12.83 14.74 24.80
CA PRO A 195 -13.98 15.18 23.99
C PRO A 195 -13.63 16.18 22.88
N PHE A 196 -12.36 16.56 22.72
CA PHE A 196 -11.95 17.53 21.71
C PHE A 196 -11.61 16.81 20.40
N ALA A 197 -12.14 17.33 19.30
CA ALA A 197 -11.79 16.88 17.96
C ALA A 197 -10.32 17.16 17.61
N TYR A 198 -9.70 16.22 16.92
CA TYR A 198 -8.36 16.35 16.35
C TYR A 198 -8.43 16.57 14.86
N HIS A 199 -7.64 17.53 14.38
CA HIS A 199 -7.51 17.80 12.95
C HIS A 199 -6.05 17.60 12.56
N ALA A 200 -5.79 16.50 11.83
CA ALA A 200 -4.45 16.10 11.44
C ALA A 200 -4.33 16.01 9.92
N GLU A 201 -3.09 15.94 9.43
CA GLU A 201 -2.77 15.68 8.04
C GLU A 201 -1.64 14.66 7.91
N VAL A 202 -1.64 13.94 6.78
CA VAL A 202 -0.56 13.05 6.35
C VAL A 202 -0.09 13.51 4.98
N SER A 203 1.20 13.85 4.90
CA SER A 203 1.89 14.13 3.65
C SER A 203 2.45 12.83 3.07
N GLY A 204 2.18 12.55 1.80
CA GLY A 204 2.66 11.35 1.13
C GLY A 204 4.18 11.27 1.08
N VAL A 205 4.86 12.38 0.78
CA VAL A 205 6.33 12.44 0.77
C VAL A 205 6.90 12.19 2.16
N GLU A 206 6.32 12.79 3.21
CA GLU A 206 6.79 12.61 4.59
C GLU A 206 6.50 11.20 5.11
N ALA A 207 5.33 10.64 4.80
CA ALA A 207 4.99 9.27 5.16
C ALA A 207 5.99 8.25 4.59
N LEU A 208 6.41 8.42 3.34
CA LEU A 208 7.43 7.57 2.75
C LEU A 208 8.83 7.84 3.29
N ALA A 209 9.19 9.09 3.55
CA ALA A 209 10.48 9.46 4.09
C ALA A 209 10.64 8.95 5.53
N SER A 210 9.57 8.94 6.34
CA SER A 210 9.58 8.46 7.73
C SER A 210 9.53 6.94 7.84
N ASN A 211 9.11 6.23 6.82
CA ASN A 211 9.11 4.76 6.80
C ASN A 211 10.54 4.23 6.63
N VAL A 212 11.20 4.11 7.76
CA VAL A 212 12.49 3.50 8.00
C VAL A 212 13.28 3.19 6.73
N ASP A 213 13.96 4.19 6.23
CA ASP A 213 15.00 3.92 5.26
C ASP A 213 16.33 4.46 5.76
N THR A 214 17.33 3.61 5.73
CA THR A 214 18.71 3.93 6.10
C THR A 214 19.32 5.17 5.43
N PRO A 215 18.84 5.67 4.25
CA PRO A 215 19.45 6.80 3.58
C PRO A 215 19.55 8.07 4.41
N PHE A 216 18.47 8.47 5.09
CA PHE A 216 18.50 9.70 5.90
C PHE A 216 19.43 9.57 7.10
N VAL A 217 19.39 8.41 7.76
CA VAL A 217 20.29 8.13 8.90
C VAL A 217 21.73 8.04 8.44
N ALA A 218 21.99 7.32 7.34
CA ALA A 218 23.33 7.20 6.77
C ALA A 218 23.86 8.57 6.33
N TRP A 219 23.05 9.39 5.65
CA TRP A 219 23.42 10.73 5.23
C TRP A 219 23.77 11.61 6.43
N ALA A 220 22.97 11.57 7.49
CA ALA A 220 23.20 12.35 8.71
C ALA A 220 24.48 11.93 9.47
N LEU A 221 24.88 10.66 9.37
CA LEU A 221 26.05 10.09 10.06
C LEU A 221 27.34 10.10 9.24
N THR A 222 27.27 10.40 7.95
CA THR A 222 28.40 10.31 7.00
C THR A 222 28.74 11.66 6.36
N ASP A 223 28.48 12.77 7.02
CA ASP A 223 28.70 14.15 6.53
C ASP A 223 28.10 14.40 5.12
N GLY A 224 26.95 13.79 4.84
CA GLY A 224 26.25 13.95 3.55
C GLY A 224 26.83 13.12 2.42
N VAL A 225 27.87 12.32 2.66
CA VAL A 225 28.44 11.44 1.63
C VAL A 225 27.68 10.10 1.63
N MET A 226 26.59 10.05 0.89
CA MET A 226 26.02 8.75 0.52
C MET A 226 26.63 8.25 -0.77
N ASN A 227 27.47 7.23 -0.64
CA ASN A 227 27.74 6.39 -1.79
C ASN A 227 26.46 5.60 -2.11
N TYR A 228 25.74 6.02 -3.16
CA TYR A 228 24.60 5.29 -3.72
C TYR A 228 25.02 3.96 -4.39
N ALA A 229 26.30 3.62 -4.35
CA ALA A 229 26.68 2.24 -4.59
C ALA A 229 25.93 1.40 -3.56
N PRO A 230 25.15 0.41 -3.96
CA PRO A 230 24.62 -0.55 -3.01
C PRO A 230 25.78 -0.99 -2.11
N ALA A 231 25.48 -1.15 -0.82
CA ALA A 231 26.44 -1.82 0.10
C ALA A 231 26.86 -3.19 -0.44
N SER A 232 26.09 -3.72 -1.37
CA SER A 232 26.37 -4.72 -2.35
C SER A 232 27.31 -4.24 -3.45
N GLY A 233 28.32 -3.46 -3.18
CA GLY A 233 29.36 -3.19 -4.16
C GLY A 233 29.80 -4.47 -4.90
N ARG A 234 30.71 -4.40 -5.80
CA ARG A 234 31.23 -5.60 -6.49
C ARG A 234 31.59 -6.76 -5.55
N ALA A 235 31.84 -6.48 -4.25
CA ALA A 235 32.12 -7.45 -3.19
C ALA A 235 30.89 -8.19 -2.64
N ALA A 236 29.68 -7.74 -2.90
CA ALA A 236 28.49 -8.27 -2.21
C ALA A 236 27.81 -9.46 -2.91
N TYR A 237 28.55 -10.19 -3.75
CA TYR A 237 28.00 -11.44 -4.28
C TYR A 237 28.04 -12.56 -3.20
N PRO A 238 27.06 -13.47 -3.18
CA PRO A 238 25.99 -13.69 -4.17
C PRO A 238 24.75 -12.79 -4.01
N THR A 239 24.75 -11.74 -3.19
CA THR A 239 23.54 -10.90 -3.05
C THR A 239 23.04 -10.40 -4.41
N GLY A 240 21.78 -10.70 -4.74
CA GLY A 240 21.17 -10.35 -6.02
C GLY A 240 20.12 -11.34 -6.47
N VAL A 241 19.55 -11.07 -7.64
CA VAL A 241 18.57 -11.93 -8.30
C VAL A 241 19.25 -12.65 -9.46
N TYR A 242 19.04 -13.95 -9.54
CA TYR A 242 19.69 -14.83 -10.53
C TYR A 242 18.66 -15.73 -11.20
N GLU A 243 18.88 -16.00 -12.49
CA GLU A 243 18.05 -16.87 -13.31
C GLU A 243 18.30 -18.37 -12.99
N CYS A 244 17.22 -19.12 -12.84
CA CYS A 244 17.17 -20.58 -12.76
C CYS A 244 16.52 -21.16 -14.03
N SER A 245 16.34 -22.49 -14.10
CA SER A 245 15.70 -23.13 -15.25
C SER A 245 14.23 -22.74 -15.46
N ASP A 246 13.52 -22.35 -14.39
CA ASP A 246 12.07 -22.08 -14.36
C ASP A 246 11.69 -20.70 -13.77
N GLY A 247 12.63 -19.80 -13.64
CA GLY A 247 12.39 -18.48 -13.06
C GLY A 247 13.63 -17.92 -12.39
N HIS A 248 13.45 -17.29 -11.21
CA HIS A 248 14.53 -16.59 -10.52
C HIS A 248 14.59 -16.96 -9.04
N VAL A 249 15.77 -16.85 -8.47
CA VAL A 249 16.03 -16.86 -7.03
C VAL A 249 16.70 -15.56 -6.59
N GLN A 250 16.46 -15.16 -5.37
CA GLN A 250 17.09 -14.01 -4.74
C GLN A 250 17.99 -14.50 -3.61
N PHE A 251 19.24 -14.05 -3.61
CA PHE A 251 20.19 -14.26 -2.53
C PHE A 251 20.35 -13.01 -1.69
N THR A 252 20.46 -13.18 -0.37
CA THR A 252 20.82 -12.13 0.58
C THR A 252 21.96 -12.64 1.47
N GLY A 253 22.90 -11.76 1.83
CA GLY A 253 24.03 -12.13 2.67
C GLY A 253 25.23 -12.59 1.85
N ALA A 254 26.13 -11.66 1.60
CA ALA A 254 27.40 -11.88 0.93
C ALA A 254 28.54 -12.07 1.93
N ASP A 255 28.26 -11.88 3.22
CA ASP A 255 29.23 -11.88 4.29
C ASP A 255 29.27 -13.26 4.99
N SER A 256 30.33 -13.47 5.76
CA SER A 256 30.49 -14.64 6.62
C SER A 256 29.34 -14.75 7.65
N PRO A 257 28.79 -15.95 7.91
CA PRO A 257 29.17 -17.25 7.34
C PRO A 257 28.32 -17.67 6.12
N PHE A 258 27.56 -16.74 5.52
CA PHE A 258 26.63 -17.08 4.41
C PHE A 258 27.37 -17.34 3.10
N PHE A 259 28.43 -16.58 2.83
CA PHE A 259 29.23 -16.75 1.62
C PHE A 259 29.90 -18.12 1.61
N GLU A 260 30.58 -18.50 2.68
CA GLU A 260 31.29 -19.78 2.82
C GLU A 260 30.34 -20.97 2.65
N ARG A 261 29.13 -20.87 3.28
CA ARG A 261 28.11 -21.90 3.13
C ARG A 261 27.57 -21.99 1.71
N CYS A 262 27.44 -20.85 1.03
CA CYS A 262 27.07 -20.83 -0.38
C CYS A 262 28.12 -21.51 -1.24
N CYS A 263 29.43 -21.23 -1.04
CA CYS A 263 30.51 -21.86 -1.76
C CYS A 263 30.49 -23.38 -1.60
N ILE A 264 30.29 -23.87 -0.38
CA ILE A 264 30.15 -25.30 -0.10
C ILE A 264 28.96 -25.91 -0.83
N ALA A 265 27.78 -25.22 -0.78
CA ALA A 265 26.53 -25.68 -1.39
C ALA A 265 26.60 -25.77 -2.92
N ILE A 266 27.33 -24.85 -3.56
CA ILE A 266 27.53 -24.87 -5.02
C ILE A 266 28.67 -25.78 -5.47
N GLY A 267 29.35 -26.52 -4.55
CA GLY A 267 30.40 -27.46 -4.84
C GLY A 267 31.79 -26.82 -5.01
N ARG A 268 32.03 -25.70 -4.33
CA ARG A 268 33.31 -24.99 -4.30
C ARG A 268 33.77 -24.74 -2.86
N PRO A 269 33.94 -25.78 -2.04
CA PRO A 269 34.33 -25.61 -0.64
C PRO A 269 35.70 -24.90 -0.47
N GLU A 270 36.60 -25.01 -1.45
CA GLU A 270 37.89 -24.32 -1.45
C GLU A 270 37.75 -22.77 -1.44
N TRP A 271 36.66 -22.23 -1.98
CA TRP A 271 36.42 -20.77 -1.95
C TRP A 271 36.00 -20.27 -0.59
N ALA A 272 35.55 -21.17 0.26
CA ALA A 272 35.18 -20.82 1.64
C ALA A 272 36.40 -20.49 2.53
N GLU A 273 37.59 -20.85 2.11
CA GLU A 273 38.86 -20.64 2.81
C GLU A 273 39.84 -19.77 2.01
N ASP A 274 39.48 -19.34 0.82
CA ASP A 274 40.35 -18.56 -0.08
C ASP A 274 40.24 -17.07 0.21
N GLU A 275 41.35 -16.44 0.61
CA GLU A 275 41.40 -15.00 0.95
C GLU A 275 40.93 -14.11 -0.19
N ARG A 276 41.10 -14.53 -1.45
CA ARG A 276 40.60 -13.76 -2.61
C ARG A 276 39.11 -13.53 -2.62
N PHE A 277 38.33 -14.42 -1.99
CA PHE A 277 36.89 -14.35 -1.88
C PHE A 277 36.40 -13.87 -0.50
N LEU A 278 37.24 -13.88 0.52
CA LEU A 278 36.90 -13.49 1.88
C LEU A 278 37.33 -12.07 2.19
N ASP A 279 38.44 -11.60 1.67
CA ASP A 279 38.93 -10.25 1.83
C ASP A 279 38.04 -9.27 1.03
N LEU A 280 37.42 -8.32 1.71
CA LEU A 280 36.49 -7.37 1.11
C LEU A 280 37.16 -6.45 0.05
N ASP A 281 38.44 -6.25 0.12
CA ASP A 281 39.19 -5.43 -0.84
C ASP A 281 39.52 -6.22 -2.11
N GLN A 282 39.78 -7.54 -2.04
CA GLN A 282 40.07 -8.40 -3.15
C GLN A 282 38.83 -9.03 -3.82
N LYS A 283 37.82 -9.35 -3.01
CA LYS A 283 36.57 -9.98 -3.44
C LYS A 283 35.93 -9.36 -4.70
N PRO A 284 35.90 -8.03 -4.88
CA PRO A 284 35.34 -7.43 -6.09
C PRO A 284 35.97 -7.91 -7.39
N ASP A 285 37.28 -8.17 -7.38
CA ASP A 285 38.03 -8.53 -8.59
C ASP A 285 37.76 -9.99 -9.01
N HIS A 286 37.30 -10.84 -8.09
CA HIS A 286 36.98 -12.24 -8.31
C HIS A 286 35.50 -12.53 -8.56
N ARG A 287 34.69 -11.47 -8.71
CA ARG A 287 33.25 -11.59 -8.95
C ARG A 287 32.92 -12.39 -10.22
N GLU A 288 33.61 -12.14 -11.31
CA GLU A 288 33.40 -12.84 -12.60
C GLU A 288 33.73 -14.33 -12.52
N GLU A 289 34.77 -14.71 -11.76
CA GLU A 289 35.12 -16.11 -11.50
C GLU A 289 33.98 -16.80 -10.73
N PHE A 290 33.45 -16.17 -9.70
CA PHE A 290 32.32 -16.69 -8.94
C PHE A 290 31.05 -16.81 -9.82
N LEU A 291 30.73 -15.79 -10.60
CA LEU A 291 29.55 -15.78 -11.48
C LEU A 291 29.65 -16.84 -12.59
N ALA A 292 30.85 -17.04 -13.17
CA ALA A 292 31.06 -18.05 -14.20
C ALA A 292 30.75 -19.47 -13.69
N HIS A 293 30.83 -19.71 -12.39
CA HIS A 293 30.50 -20.99 -11.78
C HIS A 293 29.04 -21.07 -11.30
N ILE A 294 28.56 -20.05 -10.56
CA ILE A 294 27.24 -20.14 -9.96
C ILE A 294 26.09 -20.04 -10.99
N ILE A 295 26.26 -19.24 -12.06
CA ILE A 295 25.21 -19.07 -13.07
C ILE A 295 24.86 -20.38 -13.79
N PRO A 296 25.82 -21.17 -14.32
CA PRO A 296 25.52 -22.49 -14.90
C PRO A 296 24.92 -23.46 -13.87
N TRP A 297 25.38 -23.40 -12.61
CA TRP A 297 24.86 -24.24 -11.53
C TRP A 297 23.38 -23.92 -11.23
N LEU A 298 23.00 -22.64 -11.24
CA LEU A 298 21.62 -22.18 -11.05
C LEU A 298 20.74 -22.55 -12.25
N LYS A 299 21.19 -22.28 -13.47
CA LYS A 299 20.47 -22.59 -14.72
C LYS A 299 20.16 -24.07 -14.94
N ALA A 300 20.93 -24.94 -14.31
CA ALA A 300 20.72 -26.39 -14.35
C ALA A 300 19.66 -26.87 -13.34
N ARG A 301 19.05 -25.97 -12.55
CA ARG A 301 18.13 -26.31 -11.44
C ARG A 301 16.89 -25.43 -11.46
N THR A 302 15.80 -25.97 -10.95
CA THR A 302 14.61 -25.18 -10.67
C THR A 302 14.84 -24.27 -9.45
N LYS A 303 14.10 -23.17 -9.36
CA LYS A 303 14.18 -22.23 -8.23
C LYS A 303 13.85 -22.89 -6.87
N LEU A 304 12.95 -23.89 -6.85
CA LEU A 304 12.63 -24.63 -5.63
C LEU A 304 13.73 -25.63 -5.25
N GLU A 305 14.42 -26.26 -6.21
CA GLU A 305 15.60 -27.09 -5.93
C GLU A 305 16.73 -26.24 -5.35
N VAL A 306 17.01 -25.08 -5.96
CA VAL A 306 18.00 -24.13 -5.44
C VAL A 306 17.64 -23.69 -4.02
N PHE A 307 16.39 -23.28 -3.81
CA PHE A 307 15.89 -22.87 -2.49
C PHE A 307 16.12 -23.96 -1.45
N LYS A 308 15.75 -25.20 -1.73
CA LYS A 308 15.92 -26.33 -0.80
C LYS A 308 17.40 -26.56 -0.44
N ILE A 309 18.28 -26.61 -1.44
CA ILE A 309 19.73 -26.81 -1.24
C ILE A 309 20.29 -25.68 -0.36
N MET A 310 19.93 -24.43 -0.66
CA MET A 310 20.44 -23.27 0.07
C MET A 310 19.90 -23.19 1.49
N GLN A 311 18.63 -23.55 1.71
CA GLN A 311 18.05 -23.62 3.07
C GLN A 311 18.72 -24.70 3.93
N GLU A 312 18.97 -25.88 3.38
CA GLU A 312 19.72 -26.95 4.06
C GLU A 312 21.14 -26.49 4.45
N ALA A 313 21.78 -25.71 3.59
CA ALA A 313 23.08 -25.10 3.85
C ALA A 313 23.01 -23.85 4.76
N LYS A 314 21.82 -23.41 5.18
CA LYS A 314 21.59 -22.18 5.95
C LYS A 314 22.10 -20.92 5.23
N VAL A 315 21.90 -20.86 3.94
CA VAL A 315 22.16 -19.70 3.08
C VAL A 315 20.84 -18.95 2.88
N LEU A 316 20.88 -17.63 2.96
CA LEU A 316 19.72 -16.77 2.75
C LEU A 316 19.41 -16.69 1.24
N CYS A 317 18.55 -17.58 0.80
CA CYS A 317 18.07 -17.66 -0.58
C CYS A 317 16.57 -17.90 -0.58
N THR A 318 15.84 -17.30 -1.55
CA THR A 318 14.42 -17.48 -1.71
C THR A 318 14.02 -17.50 -3.19
N PRO A 319 12.99 -18.28 -3.59
CA PRO A 319 12.45 -18.21 -4.94
C PRO A 319 11.72 -16.88 -5.16
N VAL A 320 11.76 -16.37 -6.38
CA VAL A 320 10.91 -15.26 -6.82
C VAL A 320 9.62 -15.86 -7.34
N PHE A 321 8.54 -15.72 -6.59
CA PHE A 321 7.24 -16.28 -6.93
C PHE A 321 6.48 -15.41 -7.94
N THR A 322 5.77 -16.07 -8.84
CA THR A 322 4.63 -15.47 -9.55
C THR A 322 3.44 -15.33 -8.61
N VAL A 323 2.41 -14.59 -9.04
CA VAL A 323 1.16 -14.47 -8.23
C VAL A 323 0.50 -15.82 -8.01
N GLU A 324 0.45 -16.67 -9.05
CA GLU A 324 -0.11 -18.02 -8.97
C GLU A 324 0.64 -18.90 -7.97
N GLU A 325 1.96 -18.86 -8.00
CA GLU A 325 2.80 -19.61 -7.06
C GLU A 325 2.64 -19.12 -5.63
N ALA A 326 2.52 -17.80 -5.42
CA ALA A 326 2.33 -17.22 -4.10
C ALA A 326 0.98 -17.61 -3.49
N ILE A 327 -0.09 -17.66 -4.30
CA ILE A 327 -1.44 -18.07 -3.86
C ILE A 327 -1.45 -19.55 -3.48
N ASN A 328 -0.74 -20.40 -4.23
CA ASN A 328 -0.72 -21.84 -4.05
C ASN A 328 0.43 -22.33 -3.15
N ASP A 329 1.23 -21.42 -2.57
CA ASP A 329 2.32 -21.78 -1.68
C ASP A 329 1.81 -22.51 -0.44
N PRO A 330 2.45 -23.63 -0.01
CA PRO A 330 2.03 -24.41 1.17
C PRO A 330 1.94 -23.59 2.46
N GLN A 331 2.85 -22.62 2.65
CA GLN A 331 2.82 -21.75 3.83
C GLN A 331 1.67 -20.75 3.75
N ALA A 332 1.41 -20.18 2.56
CA ALA A 332 0.27 -19.28 2.34
C ALA A 332 -1.06 -20.01 2.57
N THR A 333 -1.16 -21.24 2.08
CA THR A 333 -2.34 -22.11 2.29
C THR A 333 -2.52 -22.46 3.77
N ALA A 334 -1.47 -22.94 4.45
CA ALA A 334 -1.54 -23.27 5.87
C ALA A 334 -1.89 -22.08 6.76
N ARG A 335 -1.47 -20.88 6.36
CA ARG A 335 -1.80 -19.64 7.06
C ARG A 335 -3.12 -19.00 6.63
N LYS A 336 -3.83 -19.55 5.64
CA LYS A 336 -5.01 -18.91 5.03
C LYS A 336 -4.69 -17.44 4.66
N SER A 337 -3.58 -17.24 3.94
CA SER A 337 -3.09 -15.90 3.58
C SER A 337 -3.93 -15.22 2.50
N PHE A 338 -4.77 -15.99 1.82
CA PHE A 338 -5.73 -15.52 0.83
C PHE A 338 -7.13 -15.98 1.24
N THR A 339 -8.12 -15.19 0.86
CA THR A 339 -9.54 -15.48 1.05
C THR A 339 -10.29 -15.29 -0.26
N THR A 340 -11.45 -15.92 -0.39
CA THR A 340 -12.35 -15.73 -1.53
C THR A 340 -13.61 -15.06 -1.05
N PHE A 341 -14.10 -14.07 -1.79
CA PHE A 341 -15.37 -13.42 -1.51
C PHE A 341 -16.16 -13.22 -2.82
N HIS A 342 -17.48 -13.12 -2.67
CA HIS A 342 -18.35 -12.83 -3.79
C HIS A 342 -18.41 -11.33 -4.06
N GLN A 343 -18.09 -10.89 -5.29
CA GLN A 343 -18.26 -9.52 -5.76
C GLN A 343 -19.44 -9.44 -6.71
N ASP A 344 -20.41 -8.61 -6.41
CA ASP A 344 -21.59 -8.39 -7.24
C ASP A 344 -21.22 -8.00 -8.68
N GLY A 345 -21.78 -8.75 -9.64
CA GLY A 345 -21.54 -8.54 -11.06
C GLY A 345 -20.27 -9.20 -11.63
N ILE A 346 -19.40 -9.78 -10.76
CA ILE A 346 -18.16 -10.45 -11.18
C ILE A 346 -18.19 -11.94 -10.80
N GLY A 347 -18.63 -12.26 -9.59
CA GLY A 347 -18.55 -13.61 -9.02
C GLY A 347 -17.45 -13.71 -7.96
N GLU A 348 -16.80 -14.87 -7.87
CA GLU A 348 -15.78 -15.15 -6.87
C GLU A 348 -14.46 -14.43 -7.17
N VAL A 349 -13.95 -13.72 -6.19
CA VAL A 349 -12.68 -12.96 -6.25
C VAL A 349 -11.74 -13.44 -5.14
N ILE A 350 -10.51 -13.80 -5.53
CA ILE A 350 -9.45 -14.12 -4.58
C ILE A 350 -8.77 -12.83 -4.15
N SER A 351 -8.63 -12.63 -2.85
CA SER A 351 -7.99 -11.45 -2.25
C SER A 351 -7.00 -11.86 -1.17
N PRO A 352 -5.91 -11.14 -0.99
CA PRO A 352 -5.11 -11.28 0.23
C PRO A 352 -6.00 -11.07 1.47
N ALA A 353 -5.85 -11.98 2.44
CA ALA A 353 -6.40 -11.79 3.77
C ALA A 353 -5.53 -10.78 4.55
N TYR A 354 -6.00 -10.35 5.72
CA TYR A 354 -5.20 -9.43 6.52
C TYR A 354 -3.90 -10.10 7.04
N PRO A 355 -2.79 -9.37 7.15
CA PRO A 355 -1.47 -9.97 7.40
C PRO A 355 -1.27 -10.46 8.83
N PHE A 356 -2.20 -10.26 9.75
CA PHE A 356 -2.11 -10.80 11.09
C PHE A 356 -3.27 -11.74 11.42
N LYS A 357 -3.04 -12.63 12.36
CA LYS A 357 -3.99 -13.64 12.85
C LYS A 357 -4.09 -13.55 14.36
N GLU A 358 -5.26 -13.76 14.89
CA GLU A 358 -5.42 -13.99 16.32
C GLU A 358 -4.78 -15.33 16.67
N TYR A 359 -3.92 -15.34 17.70
CA TYR A 359 -3.22 -16.55 18.11
C TYR A 359 -4.24 -17.61 18.57
N MET A 360 -4.09 -18.82 18.06
CA MET A 360 -4.98 -19.96 18.33
C MET A 360 -6.43 -19.79 17.81
N SER A 361 -6.70 -18.85 16.91
CA SER A 361 -7.98 -18.74 16.23
C SER A 361 -7.94 -19.38 14.84
N ASP A 362 -8.94 -20.18 14.54
CA ASP A 362 -9.17 -20.78 13.21
C ASP A 362 -10.14 -19.92 12.35
N GLU A 363 -10.50 -18.72 12.82
CA GLU A 363 -11.42 -17.84 12.09
C GLU A 363 -10.89 -17.51 10.70
N GLU A 364 -11.77 -17.69 9.72
CA GLU A 364 -11.50 -17.29 8.35
C GLU A 364 -11.81 -15.82 8.16
N TRP A 365 -11.03 -15.17 7.30
CA TRP A 365 -11.24 -13.78 6.97
C TRP A 365 -12.39 -13.64 5.98
N ASN A 366 -13.48 -13.01 6.39
CA ASN A 366 -14.67 -12.82 5.56
C ASN A 366 -14.71 -11.40 5.03
N LEU A 367 -14.74 -11.25 3.71
CA LEU A 367 -14.92 -9.98 3.02
C LEU A 367 -16.31 -9.94 2.38
N THR A 368 -16.89 -8.75 2.32
CA THR A 368 -18.13 -8.51 1.60
C THR A 368 -17.88 -7.68 0.34
N SER A 369 -18.81 -7.68 -0.59
CA SER A 369 -18.73 -6.98 -1.87
C SER A 369 -18.35 -5.49 -1.68
N ALA A 370 -17.51 -4.97 -2.56
CA ALA A 370 -17.31 -3.54 -2.67
C ALA A 370 -18.56 -2.87 -3.27
N PRO A 371 -18.93 -1.66 -2.80
CA PRO A 371 -20.18 -1.04 -3.22
C PRO A 371 -20.13 -0.53 -4.66
N LYS A 372 -21.24 -0.62 -5.36
CA LYS A 372 -21.42 0.09 -6.63
C LYS A 372 -21.43 1.61 -6.38
N PHE A 373 -21.15 2.37 -7.42
CA PHE A 373 -21.14 3.83 -7.38
C PHE A 373 -22.51 4.38 -6.98
N GLY A 374 -22.58 5.03 -5.83
CA GLY A 374 -23.82 5.62 -5.29
C GLY A 374 -24.85 4.62 -4.76
N GLU A 375 -24.49 3.36 -4.58
CA GLU A 375 -25.42 2.28 -4.20
C GLU A 375 -26.25 2.61 -2.97
N HIS A 376 -25.72 3.39 -2.04
CA HIS A 376 -26.38 3.69 -0.78
C HIS A 376 -26.91 5.11 -0.70
N THR A 377 -26.81 5.92 -1.79
CA THR A 377 -27.20 7.33 -1.77
C THR A 377 -28.64 7.54 -1.29
N GLN A 378 -29.59 6.85 -1.91
CA GLN A 378 -31.01 6.97 -1.57
C GLN A 378 -31.26 6.59 -0.10
N LYS A 379 -30.75 5.43 0.32
CA LYS A 379 -30.96 4.91 1.68
C LYS A 379 -30.41 5.86 2.76
N VAL A 380 -29.21 6.40 2.55
CA VAL A 380 -28.59 7.34 3.49
C VAL A 380 -29.38 8.63 3.57
N LEU A 381 -29.86 9.16 2.45
CA LEU A 381 -30.70 10.36 2.44
C LEU A 381 -32.06 10.14 3.13
N GLU A 382 -32.67 8.97 2.96
CA GLU A 382 -33.89 8.58 3.69
C GLU A 382 -33.64 8.56 5.21
N GLN A 383 -32.52 8.01 5.65
CA GLN A 383 -32.13 8.00 7.08
C GLN A 383 -31.89 9.40 7.63
N LEU A 384 -31.44 10.35 6.81
CA LEU A 384 -31.29 11.76 7.16
C LEU A 384 -32.62 12.56 7.12
N GLY A 385 -33.73 11.90 6.76
CA GLY A 385 -35.07 12.51 6.74
C GLY A 385 -35.45 13.19 5.42
N TYR A 386 -34.66 13.03 4.34
CA TYR A 386 -35.02 13.56 3.04
C TYR A 386 -36.13 12.71 2.39
N SER A 387 -37.23 13.35 2.07
CA SER A 387 -38.34 12.72 1.34
C SER A 387 -37.94 12.37 -0.10
N THR A 388 -38.68 11.47 -0.72
CA THR A 388 -38.46 11.09 -2.13
C THR A 388 -38.54 12.31 -3.08
N ILE A 389 -39.39 13.29 -2.76
CA ILE A 389 -39.54 14.52 -3.57
C ILE A 389 -38.27 15.36 -3.48
N GLU A 390 -37.73 15.55 -2.27
CA GLU A 390 -36.48 16.28 -2.04
C GLU A 390 -35.29 15.58 -2.70
N GLN A 391 -35.20 14.26 -2.60
CA GLN A 391 -34.15 13.48 -3.28
C GLN A 391 -34.23 13.63 -4.82
N GLN A 392 -35.45 13.59 -5.39
CA GLN A 392 -35.61 13.85 -6.82
C GLN A 392 -35.22 15.27 -7.23
N ALA A 393 -35.46 16.26 -6.36
CA ALA A 393 -35.05 17.64 -6.62
C ALA A 393 -33.50 17.74 -6.60
N LEU A 394 -32.85 17.15 -5.61
CA LEU A 394 -31.38 17.09 -5.48
C LEU A 394 -30.74 16.39 -6.68
N PHE A 395 -31.33 15.30 -7.16
CA PHE A 395 -30.89 14.59 -8.35
C PHE A 395 -31.00 15.45 -9.61
N ARG A 396 -32.14 16.16 -9.79
CA ARG A 396 -32.36 17.04 -10.96
C ARG A 396 -31.37 18.20 -11.05
N ILE A 397 -30.95 18.74 -9.92
CA ILE A 397 -29.95 19.84 -9.87
C ILE A 397 -28.51 19.30 -9.84
N GLY A 398 -28.32 17.99 -9.89
CA GLY A 398 -27.01 17.34 -9.96
C GLY A 398 -26.23 17.32 -8.62
N THR A 399 -26.90 17.56 -7.49
CA THR A 399 -26.26 17.50 -6.16
C THR A 399 -26.00 16.07 -5.71
N ILE A 400 -26.82 15.13 -6.16
CA ILE A 400 -26.66 13.69 -5.88
C ILE A 400 -26.79 12.87 -7.16
N LYS A 401 -26.32 11.60 -7.08
CA LYS A 401 -26.41 10.66 -8.19
C LYS A 401 -26.85 9.29 -7.70
#